data_d97b758b40900535195e4e6b66f299de
#
_entry.id   d97b758b40900535195e4e6b66f299de
#
_cell.length_a   1.000
_cell.length_b   1.000
_cell.length_c   1.000
_cell.angle_alpha   90.00
_cell.angle_beta   90.00
_cell.angle_gamma   90.00
#
_symmetry.space_group_name_H-M   'P 1'
#
loop_
_entity.id
_entity.type
_entity.pdbx_description
1 polymer ?
#
loop_
_entity_poly.entity_id
_entity_poly.type
_entity_poly.pdbx_seq_one_letter_code
_entity_poly.pdbx_strand_id
1 'polypeptide(L)'
;MQETGQGYANLDDAVQSIRMGTATILIAPGVYRQCTVQAGGNITFKAVQPGTAIFDGEACEGKAVFVLRGLSSVVDGIVFRNIRVPDGNGAGIRTEMGNLTVRNSMFLDSQEGILGGQPTGQKIVIERSTFAGLGTCDDATDCAHSIYLANQGSVTITRSRFERGRGGHYVKLRVPNLSITDNSFDDSAGRKTNYMIDLSEGGTGLIARNTFADGPNKENWTGFIVVAAEGRTYSSAGLKVVGNVATLPPNFGHSPAFVANVGSDRIDIGANKLAPGIRAFEQR
;
A
#
# COMPACT_ATOMS: atom_id res chain seq x y z
N MET A 1 25.26 10.46 4.81
CA MET A 1 24.84 11.50 3.83
C MET A 1 25.68 11.37 2.58
N GLN A 2 25.05 11.14 1.43
CA GLN A 2 25.79 10.95 0.17
C GLN A 2 26.52 12.23 -0.28
N GLU A 3 25.89 13.37 -0.12
CA GLU A 3 26.38 14.67 -0.61
C GLU A 3 27.58 15.21 0.16
N THR A 4 27.67 14.90 1.45
CA THR A 4 28.72 15.45 2.35
C THR A 4 29.74 14.43 2.81
N GLY A 5 29.46 13.14 2.62
CA GLY A 5 30.25 12.05 3.21
C GLY A 5 30.10 11.91 4.72
N GLN A 6 29.29 12.75 5.39
CA GLN A 6 29.10 12.69 6.83
C GLN A 6 28.35 11.42 7.27
N GLY A 7 28.92 10.71 8.25
CA GLY A 7 28.28 9.56 8.89
C GLY A 7 27.47 9.97 10.11
N TYR A 8 26.40 9.23 10.36
CA TYR A 8 25.53 9.35 11.54
C TYR A 8 25.30 7.96 12.14
N ALA A 9 25.30 7.86 13.45
CA ALA A 9 24.97 6.63 14.16
C ALA A 9 23.46 6.43 14.28
N ASN A 10 22.70 7.51 14.26
CA ASN A 10 21.25 7.52 14.39
C ASN A 10 20.62 8.10 13.12
N LEU A 11 19.55 7.46 12.64
CA LEU A 11 18.83 7.90 11.45
C LEU A 11 18.17 9.25 11.66
N ASP A 12 17.55 9.48 12.82
CA ASP A 12 16.84 10.72 13.10
C ASP A 12 17.80 11.92 13.12
N ASP A 13 19.00 11.76 13.68
CA ASP A 13 20.02 12.82 13.64
C ASP A 13 20.41 13.19 12.19
N ALA A 14 20.51 12.20 11.31
CA ALA A 14 20.76 12.44 9.89
C ALA A 14 19.60 13.22 9.24
N VAL A 15 18.36 12.83 9.52
CA VAL A 15 17.15 13.48 8.98
C VAL A 15 17.05 14.92 9.48
N GLN A 16 17.21 15.15 10.80
CA GLN A 16 17.10 16.47 11.40
C GLN A 16 18.20 17.44 10.89
N SER A 17 19.37 16.92 10.52
CA SER A 17 20.45 17.74 9.96
C SER A 17 20.13 18.35 8.59
N ILE A 18 19.19 17.74 7.83
CA ILE A 18 18.79 18.17 6.48
C ILE A 18 17.82 19.35 6.52
N ARG A 19 16.95 19.41 7.52
CA ARG A 19 15.94 20.46 7.70
C ARG A 19 15.05 20.59 6.45
N MET A 20 15.10 21.75 5.79
CA MET A 20 14.36 22.06 4.55
C MET A 20 15.17 21.77 3.28
N GLY A 21 16.36 21.20 3.40
CA GLY A 21 17.26 20.90 2.29
C GLY A 21 16.87 19.67 1.47
N THR A 22 17.78 19.30 0.59
CA THR A 22 17.68 18.09 -0.23
C THR A 22 18.90 17.22 0.03
N ALA A 23 18.68 15.94 0.37
CA ALA A 23 19.76 15.02 0.62
C ALA A 23 19.37 13.55 0.42
N THR A 24 20.43 12.73 0.23
CA THR A 24 20.32 11.26 0.18
C THR A 24 21.01 10.66 1.41
N ILE A 25 20.24 9.94 2.21
CA ILE A 25 20.75 9.16 3.33
C ILE A 25 21.01 7.74 2.81
N LEU A 26 22.28 7.36 2.73
CA LEU A 26 22.69 5.99 2.44
C LEU A 26 22.67 5.17 3.73
N ILE A 27 21.85 4.14 3.78
CA ILE A 27 21.67 3.29 4.97
C ILE A 27 22.45 2.00 4.76
N ALA A 28 23.43 1.76 5.62
CA ALA A 28 24.28 0.57 5.58
C ALA A 28 23.48 -0.71 5.84
N PRO A 29 23.99 -1.89 5.44
CA PRO A 29 23.40 -3.16 5.86
C PRO A 29 23.34 -3.28 7.39
N GLY A 30 22.20 -3.74 7.92
CA GLY A 30 22.00 -3.88 9.37
C GLY A 30 20.54 -4.03 9.76
N VAL A 31 20.31 -4.35 11.03
CA VAL A 31 18.99 -4.36 11.67
C VAL A 31 18.92 -3.16 12.62
N TYR A 32 17.95 -2.29 12.36
CA TYR A 32 17.78 -1.03 13.06
C TYR A 32 16.49 -1.04 13.90
N ARG A 33 16.63 -0.71 15.18
CA ARG A 33 15.52 -0.37 16.08
C ARG A 33 15.49 1.14 16.25
N GLN A 34 15.17 1.79 15.17
CA GLN A 34 15.15 3.26 15.07
C GLN A 34 13.96 3.66 14.22
N CYS A 35 13.45 4.83 14.46
CA CYS A 35 12.44 5.47 13.63
C CYS A 35 12.84 6.93 13.36
N THR A 36 12.14 7.62 12.48
CA THR A 36 12.41 9.04 12.20
C THR A 36 11.16 9.78 11.76
N VAL A 37 11.18 11.10 12.02
CA VAL A 37 10.17 12.04 11.55
C VAL A 37 10.83 13.02 10.59
N GLN A 38 10.50 12.94 9.31
CA GLN A 38 10.91 13.94 8.33
C GLN A 38 9.96 15.14 8.42
N ALA A 39 10.40 16.22 9.05
CA ALA A 39 9.58 17.43 9.23
C ALA A 39 9.55 18.35 8.01
N GLY A 40 10.50 18.22 7.07
CA GLY A 40 10.60 19.10 5.90
C GLY A 40 11.56 18.56 4.83
N GLY A 41 11.85 19.37 3.82
CA GLY A 41 12.84 19.09 2.77
C GLY A 41 12.47 17.95 1.82
N ASN A 42 13.48 17.54 1.04
CA ASN A 42 13.38 16.45 0.08
C ASN A 42 14.42 15.38 0.44
N ILE A 43 14.00 14.23 0.92
CA ILE A 43 14.91 13.21 1.43
C ILE A 43 14.75 11.90 0.65
N THR A 44 15.90 11.38 0.20
CA THR A 44 16.01 10.01 -0.30
C THR A 44 16.61 9.12 0.78
N PHE A 45 15.83 8.17 1.29
CA PHE A 45 16.27 7.08 2.16
C PHE A 45 16.63 5.89 1.27
N LYS A 46 17.91 5.56 1.17
CA LYS A 46 18.37 4.53 0.25
C LYS A 46 19.25 3.50 0.96
N ALA A 47 18.86 2.24 0.89
CA ALA A 47 19.74 1.15 1.31
C ALA A 47 20.97 1.09 0.38
N VAL A 48 22.18 0.98 0.95
CA VAL A 48 23.41 0.78 0.17
C VAL A 48 23.30 -0.47 -0.69
N GLN A 49 22.74 -1.52 -0.11
CA GLN A 49 22.40 -2.76 -0.79
C GLN A 49 20.90 -3.06 -0.54
N PRO A 50 20.08 -3.13 -1.59
CA PRO A 50 18.64 -3.37 -1.43
C PRO A 50 18.34 -4.64 -0.62
N GLY A 51 17.39 -4.53 0.31
CA GLY A 51 16.96 -5.64 1.17
C GLY A 51 17.85 -5.88 2.42
N THR A 52 18.92 -5.11 2.61
CA THR A 52 19.82 -5.34 3.74
C THR A 52 19.72 -4.30 4.86
N ALA A 53 19.08 -3.17 4.62
CA ALA A 53 18.72 -2.18 5.63
C ALA A 53 17.34 -2.53 6.18
N ILE A 54 17.29 -3.10 7.39
CA ILE A 54 16.08 -3.67 7.99
C ILE A 54 15.68 -2.85 9.21
N PHE A 55 14.51 -2.24 9.18
CA PHE A 55 13.89 -1.57 10.33
C PHE A 55 12.92 -2.54 11.01
N ASP A 56 13.11 -2.78 12.30
CA ASP A 56 12.46 -3.87 13.04
C ASP A 56 11.81 -3.37 14.33
N GLY A 57 10.48 -3.33 14.35
CA GLY A 57 9.65 -3.19 15.55
C GLY A 57 9.52 -1.81 16.16
N GLU A 58 10.28 -0.80 15.70
CA GLU A 58 10.22 0.56 16.28
C GLU A 58 9.24 1.45 15.50
N ALA A 59 8.60 2.41 16.20
CA ALA A 59 7.70 3.38 15.59
C ALA A 59 7.79 4.74 16.31
N CYS A 60 8.01 5.80 15.53
CA CYS A 60 7.90 7.17 16.00
C CYS A 60 6.45 7.61 16.13
N GLU A 61 6.18 8.45 17.12
CA GLU A 61 4.86 9.04 17.40
C GLU A 61 3.73 8.01 17.60
N GLY A 62 4.07 6.75 17.90
CA GLY A 62 3.07 5.68 17.95
C GLY A 62 2.40 5.42 16.58
N LYS A 63 3.08 5.69 15.45
CA LYS A 63 2.54 5.62 14.09
C LYS A 63 3.33 4.70 13.18
N ALA A 64 4.61 5.01 12.94
CA ALA A 64 5.39 4.33 11.90
C ALA A 64 6.89 4.44 12.13
N VAL A 65 7.65 3.59 11.42
CA VAL A 65 9.11 3.73 11.35
C VAL A 65 9.50 5.06 10.71
N PHE A 66 8.90 5.39 9.56
CA PHE A 66 9.09 6.67 8.89
C PHE A 66 7.78 7.48 8.91
N VAL A 67 7.77 8.60 9.62
CA VAL A 67 6.70 9.60 9.56
C VAL A 67 7.15 10.73 8.64
N LEU A 68 6.48 10.88 7.49
CA LEU A 68 6.94 11.73 6.40
C LEU A 68 6.05 12.97 6.22
N ARG A 69 6.63 14.14 6.51
CA ARG A 69 6.01 15.47 6.39
C ARG A 69 6.83 16.40 5.47
N GLY A 70 7.82 15.85 4.76
CA GLY A 70 8.65 16.64 3.84
C GLY A 70 7.91 17.02 2.56
N LEU A 71 8.55 17.83 1.73
CA LEU A 71 8.05 18.18 0.39
C LEU A 71 8.06 16.96 -0.53
N SER A 72 9.08 16.10 -0.40
CA SER A 72 9.12 14.80 -1.05
C SER A 72 9.97 13.81 -0.27
N SER A 73 9.62 12.54 -0.41
CA SER A 73 10.35 11.43 0.18
C SER A 73 10.51 10.30 -0.84
N VAL A 74 11.71 9.74 -0.92
CA VAL A 74 12.00 8.53 -1.69
C VAL A 74 12.51 7.47 -0.73
N VAL A 75 11.92 6.27 -0.78
CA VAL A 75 12.34 5.10 0.01
C VAL A 75 12.74 4.00 -0.96
N ASP A 76 14.02 3.63 -0.95
CA ASP A 76 14.60 2.71 -1.93
C ASP A 76 15.37 1.57 -1.28
N GLY A 77 14.92 0.34 -1.49
CA GLY A 77 15.61 -0.88 -1.07
C GLY A 77 15.54 -1.22 0.42
N ILE A 78 14.61 -0.64 1.17
CA ILE A 78 14.50 -0.78 2.63
C ILE A 78 13.49 -1.87 3.01
N VAL A 79 13.77 -2.59 4.09
CA VAL A 79 12.86 -3.57 4.70
C VAL A 79 12.29 -3.00 6.01
N PHE A 80 10.95 -3.02 6.13
CA PHE A 80 10.21 -2.68 7.34
C PHE A 80 9.51 -3.94 7.85
N ARG A 81 9.66 -4.28 9.13
CA ARG A 81 9.02 -5.47 9.67
C ARG A 81 8.66 -5.37 11.15
N ASN A 82 7.69 -6.20 11.57
CA ASN A 82 7.28 -6.37 12.97
C ASN A 82 6.79 -5.08 13.64
N ILE A 83 6.26 -4.12 12.90
CA ILE A 83 5.80 -2.84 13.44
C ILE A 83 4.40 -3.03 14.03
N ARG A 84 4.27 -2.68 15.32
CA ARG A 84 3.02 -2.73 16.05
C ARG A 84 2.91 -1.52 16.97
N VAL A 85 1.74 -0.92 17.00
CA VAL A 85 1.37 0.17 17.91
C VAL A 85 0.02 -0.15 18.56
N PRO A 86 -0.31 0.47 19.71
CA PRO A 86 -1.51 0.09 20.47
C PRO A 86 -2.84 0.26 19.75
N ASP A 87 -2.94 1.22 18.80
CA ASP A 87 -4.16 1.49 18.05
C ASP A 87 -4.35 0.58 16.82
N GLY A 88 -3.43 -0.38 16.60
CA GLY A 88 -3.50 -1.32 15.49
C GLY A 88 -3.01 -0.81 14.13
N ASN A 89 -2.49 0.42 14.05
CA ASN A 89 -2.12 1.09 12.78
C ASN A 89 -0.59 1.24 12.59
N GLY A 90 0.20 0.39 13.24
CA GLY A 90 1.67 0.40 13.14
C GLY A 90 2.16 0.14 11.73
N ALA A 91 2.71 1.17 11.07
CA ALA A 91 3.10 1.15 9.69
C ALA A 91 4.62 1.20 9.46
N GLY A 92 5.07 0.68 8.31
CA GLY A 92 6.43 0.96 7.85
C GLY A 92 6.61 2.44 7.53
N ILE A 93 5.62 3.02 6.83
CA ILE A 93 5.59 4.44 6.45
C ILE A 93 4.23 5.04 6.80
N ARG A 94 4.26 6.18 7.52
CA ARG A 94 3.15 7.11 7.65
C ARG A 94 3.42 8.33 6.78
N THR A 95 2.70 8.48 5.66
CA THR A 95 2.82 9.67 4.82
C THR A 95 1.77 10.70 5.23
N GLU A 96 2.21 11.85 5.66
CA GLU A 96 1.33 12.94 6.12
C GLU A 96 1.40 14.17 5.22
N MET A 97 2.52 14.35 4.48
CA MET A 97 2.70 15.48 3.54
C MET A 97 3.59 15.08 2.36
N GLY A 98 3.53 15.91 1.31
CA GLY A 98 4.41 15.86 0.13
C GLY A 98 4.29 14.61 -0.72
N ASN A 99 5.12 14.53 -1.74
CA ASN A 99 5.13 13.38 -2.64
C ASN A 99 5.91 12.21 -2.04
N LEU A 100 5.50 10.98 -2.35
CA LEU A 100 6.17 9.77 -1.89
C LEU A 100 6.48 8.86 -3.08
N THR A 101 7.73 8.39 -3.14
CA THR A 101 8.12 7.29 -4.02
C THR A 101 8.71 6.16 -3.19
N VAL A 102 8.13 4.97 -3.29
CA VAL A 102 8.64 3.74 -2.65
C VAL A 102 9.02 2.76 -3.74
N ARG A 103 10.23 2.24 -3.68
CA ARG A 103 10.68 1.26 -4.67
C ARG A 103 11.64 0.23 -4.07
N ASN A 104 11.63 -0.96 -4.66
CA ASN A 104 12.52 -2.06 -4.29
C ASN A 104 12.49 -2.40 -2.79
N SER A 105 11.39 -2.08 -2.09
CA SER A 105 11.28 -2.14 -0.63
C SER A 105 10.34 -3.26 -0.18
N MET A 106 10.45 -3.68 1.07
CA MET A 106 9.63 -4.74 1.62
C MET A 106 8.95 -4.28 2.91
N PHE A 107 7.67 -4.60 3.04
CA PHE A 107 6.85 -4.39 4.23
C PHE A 107 6.35 -5.74 4.70
N LEU A 108 6.81 -6.17 5.87
CA LEU A 108 6.65 -7.55 6.31
C LEU A 108 6.06 -7.62 7.72
N ASP A 109 5.10 -8.50 7.92
CA ASP A 109 4.65 -8.96 9.24
C ASP A 109 4.32 -7.84 10.24
N SER A 110 3.78 -6.72 9.75
CA SER A 110 3.40 -5.52 10.51
C SER A 110 1.88 -5.32 10.50
N GLN A 111 1.37 -4.36 11.27
CA GLN A 111 -0.05 -4.02 11.24
C GLN A 111 -0.42 -3.36 9.91
N GLU A 112 0.41 -2.44 9.41
CA GLU A 112 0.26 -1.84 8.09
C GLU A 112 1.61 -1.72 7.36
N GLY A 113 1.55 -1.61 6.03
CA GLY A 113 2.72 -1.29 5.23
C GLY A 113 2.89 0.22 5.06
N ILE A 114 1.94 0.85 4.38
CA ILE A 114 1.92 2.30 4.13
C ILE A 114 0.55 2.84 4.47
N LEU A 115 0.51 3.78 5.41
CA LEU A 115 -0.70 4.45 5.86
C LEU A 115 -0.57 5.95 5.67
N GLY A 116 -1.64 6.60 5.25
CA GLY A 116 -1.69 8.04 5.30
C GLY A 116 -2.53 8.67 4.21
N GLY A 117 -2.29 9.93 4.03
CA GLY A 117 -2.99 10.77 3.09
C GLY A 117 -3.19 12.16 3.64
N GLN A 118 -3.52 13.03 2.73
CA GLN A 118 -3.81 14.42 3.03
C GLN A 118 -4.94 14.94 2.16
N PRO A 119 -5.69 15.93 2.65
CA PRO A 119 -6.68 16.63 1.84
C PRO A 119 -6.06 17.43 0.67
N THR A 120 -4.75 17.50 0.58
CA THR A 120 -4.02 18.15 -0.53
C THR A 120 -3.54 17.12 -1.54
N GLY A 121 -3.35 17.55 -2.79
CA GLY A 121 -2.88 16.65 -3.86
C GLY A 121 -1.47 16.13 -3.59
N GLN A 122 -1.33 14.81 -3.44
CA GLN A 122 -0.05 14.11 -3.36
C GLN A 122 0.11 13.20 -4.57
N LYS A 123 1.33 13.10 -5.09
CA LYS A 123 1.71 12.05 -6.03
C LYS A 123 2.43 10.96 -5.26
N ILE A 124 1.80 9.79 -5.18
CA ILE A 124 2.38 8.62 -4.50
C ILE A 124 2.67 7.54 -5.55
N VAL A 125 3.91 7.07 -5.60
CA VAL A 125 4.36 6.02 -6.51
C VAL A 125 4.97 4.88 -5.71
N ILE A 126 4.46 3.67 -5.92
CA ILE A 126 4.93 2.44 -5.30
C ILE A 126 5.29 1.46 -6.41
N GLU A 127 6.54 1.06 -6.49
CA GLU A 127 6.99 0.16 -7.55
C GLU A 127 7.95 -0.92 -7.04
N ARG A 128 7.90 -2.11 -7.66
CA ARG A 128 8.82 -3.22 -7.36
C ARG A 128 8.97 -3.49 -5.86
N SER A 129 7.88 -3.43 -5.12
CA SER A 129 7.88 -3.57 -3.67
C SER A 129 7.02 -4.76 -3.24
N THR A 130 7.33 -5.33 -2.08
CA THR A 130 6.63 -6.49 -1.52
C THR A 130 5.90 -6.11 -0.24
N PHE A 131 4.64 -6.51 -0.15
CA PHE A 131 3.75 -6.32 1.00
C PHE A 131 3.27 -7.71 1.45
N ALA A 132 3.78 -8.21 2.57
CA ALA A 132 3.51 -9.59 2.98
C ALA A 132 3.25 -9.72 4.49
N GLY A 133 2.22 -10.47 4.86
CA GLY A 133 1.86 -10.67 6.26
C GLY A 133 1.35 -9.42 6.97
N LEU A 134 0.70 -8.52 6.23
CA LEU A 134 0.19 -7.24 6.73
C LEU A 134 -1.33 -7.29 6.94
N GLY A 135 -1.85 -6.29 7.62
CA GLY A 135 -3.23 -6.18 8.03
C GLY A 135 -3.49 -6.80 9.41
N THR A 136 -4.50 -6.31 10.08
CA THR A 136 -5.07 -6.92 11.28
C THR A 136 -6.49 -6.43 11.48
N CYS A 137 -7.38 -7.28 11.99
CA CYS A 137 -8.70 -6.90 12.46
C CYS A 137 -8.87 -7.19 13.97
N ASP A 138 -7.84 -7.74 14.61
CA ASP A 138 -7.91 -8.18 15.99
C ASP A 138 -7.42 -7.08 16.97
N ASP A 139 -6.55 -6.17 16.49
CA ASP A 139 -5.88 -5.17 17.33
C ASP A 139 -6.47 -3.73 17.19
N ALA A 140 -7.45 -3.53 16.30
CA ALA A 140 -8.00 -2.21 16.00
C ALA A 140 -9.52 -2.21 15.93
N THR A 141 -10.14 -1.06 16.17
CA THR A 141 -11.60 -0.86 16.02
C THR A 141 -12.02 -1.09 14.57
N ASP A 142 -11.18 -0.67 13.62
CA ASP A 142 -11.30 -0.94 12.19
C ASP A 142 -10.08 -1.73 11.72
N CYS A 143 -10.25 -2.60 10.72
CA CYS A 143 -9.14 -3.40 10.22
C CYS A 143 -8.03 -2.51 9.64
N ALA A 144 -6.79 -2.81 9.98
CA ALA A 144 -5.62 -2.29 9.29
C ALA A 144 -5.41 -3.00 7.94
N HIS A 145 -4.67 -2.37 7.02
CA HIS A 145 -4.51 -2.77 5.63
C HIS A 145 -3.06 -2.89 5.21
N SER A 146 -2.76 -3.55 4.07
CA SER A 146 -1.38 -3.52 3.57
C SER A 146 -1.01 -2.12 3.07
N ILE A 147 -1.92 -1.44 2.38
CA ILE A 147 -1.82 -0.03 1.99
C ILE A 147 -3.18 0.64 2.23
N TYR A 148 -3.16 1.76 2.94
CA TYR A 148 -4.33 2.64 3.04
C TYR A 148 -3.93 4.09 2.78
N LEU A 149 -4.40 4.66 1.67
CA LEU A 149 -4.06 6.01 1.24
C LEU A 149 -5.31 6.81 0.88
N ALA A 150 -5.39 8.02 1.45
CA ALA A 150 -6.44 8.98 1.18
C ALA A 150 -5.83 10.34 0.82
N ASN A 151 -6.00 10.82 -0.42
CA ASN A 151 -5.53 12.14 -0.82
C ASN A 151 -6.30 12.66 -2.05
N GLN A 152 -6.15 13.91 -2.41
CA GLN A 152 -6.77 14.54 -3.58
C GLN A 152 -5.89 14.50 -4.84
N GLY A 153 -4.82 13.72 -4.86
CA GLY A 153 -3.86 13.63 -5.97
C GLY A 153 -3.95 12.33 -6.74
N SER A 154 -2.85 11.59 -6.76
CA SER A 154 -2.78 10.34 -7.50
C SER A 154 -1.96 9.26 -6.79
N VAL A 155 -2.35 8.00 -7.01
CA VAL A 155 -1.60 6.82 -6.55
C VAL A 155 -1.28 5.91 -7.74
N THR A 156 0.00 5.57 -7.88
CA THR A 156 0.48 4.57 -8.85
C THR A 156 1.12 3.41 -8.11
N ILE A 157 0.63 2.19 -8.35
CA ILE A 157 1.20 0.95 -7.79
C ILE A 157 1.51 0.02 -8.96
N THR A 158 2.78 -0.32 -9.13
CA THR A 158 3.18 -1.15 -10.27
C THR A 158 4.29 -2.15 -9.93
N ARG A 159 4.26 -3.31 -10.60
CA ARG A 159 5.29 -4.36 -10.45
C ARG A 159 5.55 -4.76 -9.01
N SER A 160 4.51 -4.72 -8.17
CA SER A 160 4.58 -5.00 -6.74
C SER A 160 3.83 -6.30 -6.41
N ARG A 161 4.17 -6.88 -5.27
CA ARG A 161 3.60 -8.14 -4.79
C ARG A 161 2.91 -7.94 -3.46
N PHE A 162 1.72 -8.49 -3.34
CA PHE A 162 0.89 -8.51 -2.15
C PHE A 162 0.57 -9.96 -1.80
N GLU A 163 0.88 -10.39 -0.58
CA GLU A 163 0.64 -11.78 -0.18
C GLU A 163 0.45 -11.95 1.33
N ARG A 164 -0.16 -13.08 1.71
CA ARG A 164 -0.29 -13.51 3.11
C ARG A 164 -0.91 -12.45 4.02
N GLY A 165 -1.90 -11.69 3.53
CA GLY A 165 -2.63 -10.71 4.35
C GLY A 165 -3.20 -11.34 5.62
N ARG A 166 -3.29 -10.58 6.70
CA ARG A 166 -3.80 -11.02 8.01
C ARG A 166 -5.08 -10.33 8.44
N GLY A 167 -5.67 -9.54 7.56
CA GLY A 167 -6.90 -8.80 7.75
C GLY A 167 -6.98 -7.62 6.82
N GLY A 168 -8.15 -7.00 6.72
CA GLY A 168 -8.39 -5.85 5.88
C GLY A 168 -8.10 -6.06 4.39
N HIS A 169 -7.85 -4.97 3.69
CA HIS A 169 -7.61 -4.96 2.24
C HIS A 169 -6.10 -4.98 1.93
N TYR A 170 -5.71 -5.51 0.76
CA TYR A 170 -4.33 -5.32 0.31
C TYR A 170 -4.09 -3.88 -0.13
N VAL A 171 -5.02 -3.29 -0.88
CA VAL A 171 -4.95 -1.89 -1.31
C VAL A 171 -6.29 -1.22 -1.07
N LYS A 172 -6.32 -0.27 -0.13
CA LYS A 172 -7.47 0.61 0.13
C LYS A 172 -7.13 2.03 -0.27
N LEU A 173 -7.91 2.61 -1.19
CA LEU A 173 -7.66 3.94 -1.71
C LEU A 173 -8.92 4.81 -1.61
N ARG A 174 -8.70 6.06 -1.20
CA ARG A 174 -9.65 7.17 -1.28
C ARG A 174 -8.97 8.31 -2.04
N VAL A 175 -8.85 8.14 -3.36
CA VAL A 175 -8.12 9.07 -4.24
C VAL A 175 -8.85 9.25 -5.57
N PRO A 176 -8.80 10.45 -6.18
CA PRO A 176 -9.46 10.70 -7.46
C PRO A 176 -8.83 9.94 -8.62
N ASN A 177 -7.50 9.77 -8.63
CA ASN A 177 -6.77 9.20 -9.76
C ASN A 177 -5.86 8.05 -9.33
N LEU A 178 -5.95 6.92 -10.05
CA LEU A 178 -5.15 5.75 -9.72
C LEU A 178 -4.61 5.02 -10.96
N SER A 179 -3.48 4.33 -10.77
CA SER A 179 -2.94 3.37 -11.72
C SER A 179 -2.39 2.17 -10.96
N ILE A 180 -3.04 1.00 -11.06
CA ILE A 180 -2.64 -0.24 -10.40
C ILE A 180 -2.37 -1.26 -11.49
N THR A 181 -1.08 -1.46 -11.83
CA THR A 181 -0.73 -2.24 -13.01
C THR A 181 0.44 -3.19 -12.77
N ASP A 182 0.39 -4.35 -13.43
CA ASP A 182 1.49 -5.30 -13.45
C ASP A 182 1.86 -5.84 -12.04
N ASN A 183 0.88 -5.92 -11.12
CA ASN A 183 1.07 -6.42 -9.76
C ASN A 183 0.58 -7.87 -9.61
N SER A 184 1.05 -8.51 -8.54
CA SER A 184 0.56 -9.81 -8.08
C SER A 184 -0.12 -9.66 -6.72
N PHE A 185 -1.38 -10.11 -6.64
CA PHE A 185 -2.16 -10.25 -5.40
C PHE A 185 -2.39 -11.73 -5.14
N ASP A 186 -1.68 -12.29 -4.17
CA ASP A 186 -1.75 -13.71 -3.82
C ASP A 186 -2.29 -13.88 -2.41
N ASP A 187 -3.58 -14.14 -2.32
CA ASP A 187 -4.29 -14.36 -1.06
C ASP A 187 -4.37 -15.84 -0.66
N SER A 188 -3.73 -16.74 -1.41
CA SER A 188 -3.82 -18.19 -1.18
C SER A 188 -3.41 -18.62 0.23
N ALA A 189 -2.52 -17.87 0.88
CA ALA A 189 -2.10 -18.01 2.26
C ALA A 189 -2.60 -16.88 3.17
N GLY A 190 -3.54 -16.07 2.71
CA GLY A 190 -4.17 -14.99 3.48
C GLY A 190 -5.09 -15.51 4.57
N ARG A 191 -5.35 -14.66 5.57
CA ARG A 191 -6.25 -14.97 6.70
C ARG A 191 -7.08 -13.76 7.05
N LYS A 192 -8.41 -13.92 7.13
CA LYS A 192 -9.36 -12.86 7.45
C LYS A 192 -9.23 -11.65 6.53
N THR A 193 -8.78 -11.86 5.29
CA THR A 193 -8.63 -10.77 4.31
C THR A 193 -9.97 -10.35 3.75
N ASN A 194 -10.05 -9.09 3.34
CA ASN A 194 -11.22 -8.51 2.68
C ASN A 194 -10.94 -8.38 1.16
N TYR A 195 -11.34 -7.31 0.50
CA TYR A 195 -11.10 -7.11 -0.92
C TYR A 195 -9.60 -6.93 -1.22
N MET A 196 -9.16 -7.36 -2.42
CA MET A 196 -7.78 -7.13 -2.82
C MET A 196 -7.53 -5.66 -3.19
N ILE A 197 -8.51 -5.03 -3.84
CA ILE A 197 -8.51 -3.59 -4.11
C ILE A 197 -9.85 -3.03 -3.68
N ASP A 198 -9.80 -2.03 -2.81
CA ASP A 198 -10.95 -1.26 -2.36
C ASP A 198 -10.78 0.21 -2.73
N LEU A 199 -11.59 0.69 -3.66
CA LEU A 199 -11.73 2.11 -3.99
C LEU A 199 -12.91 2.68 -3.20
N SER A 200 -12.74 2.77 -1.88
CA SER A 200 -13.83 2.96 -0.91
C SER A 200 -14.75 4.13 -1.21
N GLU A 201 -14.23 5.22 -1.77
CA GLU A 201 -14.97 6.44 -2.11
C GLU A 201 -15.01 6.74 -3.61
N GLY A 202 -14.80 5.71 -4.45
CA GLY A 202 -14.67 5.86 -5.88
C GLY A 202 -13.24 6.21 -6.32
N GLY A 203 -13.11 6.72 -7.56
CA GLY A 203 -11.84 7.07 -8.20
C GLY A 203 -11.74 6.50 -9.60
N THR A 204 -11.00 7.17 -10.47
CA THR A 204 -10.84 6.80 -11.89
C THR A 204 -9.39 6.52 -12.25
N GLY A 205 -9.17 5.89 -13.40
CA GLY A 205 -7.84 5.54 -13.90
C GLY A 205 -7.76 4.13 -14.47
N LEU A 206 -6.71 3.38 -14.12
CA LEU A 206 -6.41 2.09 -14.74
C LEU A 206 -6.06 1.01 -13.72
N ILE A 207 -6.75 -0.14 -13.81
CA ILE A 207 -6.39 -1.39 -13.13
C ILE A 207 -6.14 -2.44 -14.21
N ALA A 208 -4.87 -2.75 -14.49
CA ALA A 208 -4.57 -3.59 -15.65
C ALA A 208 -3.35 -4.51 -15.45
N ARG A 209 -3.39 -5.65 -16.13
CA ARG A 209 -2.31 -6.65 -16.17
C ARG A 209 -1.86 -7.13 -14.79
N ASN A 210 -2.78 -7.11 -13.83
CA ASN A 210 -2.53 -7.70 -12.51
C ASN A 210 -2.93 -9.18 -12.51
N THR A 211 -2.30 -9.95 -11.64
CA THR A 211 -2.70 -11.32 -11.32
C THR A 211 -3.31 -11.35 -9.93
N PHE A 212 -4.43 -12.05 -9.79
CA PHE A 212 -5.16 -12.22 -8.54
C PHE A 212 -5.35 -13.71 -8.28
N ALA A 213 -4.87 -14.19 -7.14
CA ALA A 213 -5.19 -15.53 -6.63
C ALA A 213 -5.99 -15.36 -5.35
N ASP A 214 -7.27 -15.76 -5.36
CA ASP A 214 -8.11 -15.67 -4.18
C ASP A 214 -7.73 -16.70 -3.13
N GLY A 215 -8.00 -16.39 -1.87
CA GLY A 215 -7.72 -17.25 -0.73
C GLY A 215 -8.96 -17.94 -0.17
N PRO A 216 -8.79 -19.11 0.49
CA PRO A 216 -9.91 -19.82 1.10
C PRO A 216 -10.35 -19.23 2.45
N ASN A 217 -9.55 -18.36 3.06
CA ASN A 217 -9.74 -17.86 4.43
C ASN A 217 -9.95 -16.35 4.46
N LYS A 218 -11.07 -15.91 3.94
CA LYS A 218 -11.43 -14.50 3.85
C LYS A 218 -12.49 -14.12 4.88
N GLU A 219 -12.40 -12.89 5.38
CA GLU A 219 -13.52 -12.25 6.07
C GLU A 219 -14.63 -11.91 5.09
N ASN A 220 -14.24 -11.45 3.89
CA ASN A 220 -15.20 -11.09 2.85
C ASN A 220 -14.71 -11.56 1.47
N TRP A 221 -15.48 -12.50 0.92
CA TRP A 221 -15.21 -13.14 -0.37
C TRP A 221 -16.01 -12.53 -1.54
N THR A 222 -16.83 -11.51 -1.32
CA THR A 222 -17.83 -11.07 -2.29
C THR A 222 -17.26 -10.35 -3.51
N GLY A 223 -16.02 -9.88 -3.47
CA GLY A 223 -15.40 -9.21 -4.60
C GLY A 223 -13.87 -9.15 -4.53
N PHE A 224 -13.22 -9.08 -5.69
CA PHE A 224 -11.78 -8.83 -5.78
C PHE A 224 -11.48 -7.33 -5.74
N ILE A 225 -12.19 -6.57 -6.59
CA ILE A 225 -12.09 -5.12 -6.72
C ILE A 225 -13.45 -4.54 -6.39
N VAL A 226 -13.53 -3.70 -5.37
CA VAL A 226 -14.78 -3.05 -4.97
C VAL A 226 -14.67 -1.55 -5.10
N VAL A 227 -15.71 -0.91 -5.61
CA VAL A 227 -15.72 0.50 -5.96
C VAL A 227 -16.88 1.20 -5.26
N ALA A 228 -16.59 2.30 -4.57
CA ALA A 228 -17.55 3.20 -3.92
C ALA A 228 -18.40 2.52 -2.82
N ALA A 229 -17.80 1.58 -2.05
CA ALA A 229 -18.50 0.88 -0.97
C ALA A 229 -18.78 1.75 0.25
N GLU A 230 -17.98 2.79 0.51
CA GLU A 230 -18.12 3.66 1.69
C GLU A 230 -18.60 5.07 1.31
N GLY A 231 -18.47 5.47 0.05
CA GLY A 231 -18.87 6.80 -0.39
C GLY A 231 -18.61 7.02 -1.89
N ARG A 232 -18.98 8.21 -2.34
CA ARG A 232 -18.87 8.63 -3.75
C ARG A 232 -18.19 9.99 -3.87
N THR A 233 -17.15 10.20 -3.10
CA THR A 233 -16.39 11.47 -3.07
C THR A 233 -15.75 11.73 -4.42
N TYR A 234 -15.29 10.67 -5.09
CA TYR A 234 -14.65 10.74 -6.39
C TYR A 234 -15.44 9.96 -7.43
N SER A 235 -15.56 10.55 -8.64
CA SER A 235 -16.18 9.85 -9.76
C SER A 235 -15.34 8.65 -10.18
N SER A 236 -16.02 7.53 -10.43
CA SER A 236 -15.43 6.34 -11.04
C SER A 236 -15.72 6.24 -12.54
N ALA A 237 -16.30 7.27 -13.13
CA ALA A 237 -16.56 7.30 -14.56
C ALA A 237 -15.25 7.17 -15.35
N GLY A 238 -15.21 6.21 -16.29
CA GLY A 238 -14.02 5.94 -17.09
C GLY A 238 -12.92 5.15 -16.39
N LEU A 239 -13.13 4.66 -15.17
CA LEU A 239 -12.24 3.66 -14.57
C LEU A 239 -12.17 2.43 -15.48
N LYS A 240 -10.94 2.07 -15.92
CA LYS A 240 -10.71 0.91 -16.79
C LYS A 240 -10.15 -0.26 -16.01
N VAL A 241 -10.76 -1.44 -16.19
CA VAL A 241 -10.29 -2.70 -15.60
C VAL A 241 -10.09 -3.71 -16.72
N VAL A 242 -8.84 -3.96 -17.13
CA VAL A 242 -8.55 -4.71 -18.36
C VAL A 242 -7.26 -5.52 -18.29
N GLY A 243 -7.24 -6.68 -18.94
CA GLY A 243 -6.03 -7.50 -19.10
C GLY A 243 -5.57 -8.17 -17.81
N ASN A 244 -6.42 -8.25 -16.80
CA ASN A 244 -6.10 -8.91 -15.55
C ASN A 244 -6.40 -10.43 -15.62
N VAL A 245 -5.77 -11.20 -14.74
CA VAL A 245 -6.01 -12.64 -14.58
C VAL A 245 -6.47 -12.86 -13.13
N ALA A 246 -7.57 -13.58 -12.92
CA ALA A 246 -8.06 -13.92 -11.59
C ALA A 246 -8.39 -15.41 -11.47
N THR A 247 -7.99 -16.00 -10.34
CA THR A 247 -8.19 -17.43 -10.03
C THR A 247 -8.83 -17.60 -8.66
N LEU A 248 -9.48 -18.75 -8.46
CA LEU A 248 -10.07 -19.18 -7.20
C LEU A 248 -9.31 -20.39 -6.64
N PRO A 249 -9.31 -20.61 -5.32
CA PRO A 249 -8.80 -21.84 -4.75
C PRO A 249 -9.68 -23.03 -5.19
N PRO A 250 -9.15 -24.26 -5.17
CA PRO A 250 -9.93 -25.45 -5.46
C PRO A 250 -11.15 -25.56 -4.52
N ASN A 251 -12.31 -25.97 -5.10
CA ASN A 251 -13.56 -26.18 -4.35
C ASN A 251 -14.07 -24.94 -3.58
N PHE A 252 -13.78 -23.75 -4.07
CA PHE A 252 -14.27 -22.51 -3.49
C PHE A 252 -15.79 -22.40 -3.62
N GLY A 253 -16.52 -22.58 -2.55
CA GLY A 253 -17.98 -22.67 -2.54
C GLY A 253 -18.75 -21.37 -2.82
N HIS A 254 -18.05 -20.31 -3.31
CA HIS A 254 -18.60 -18.99 -3.53
C HIS A 254 -18.36 -18.51 -4.96
N SER A 255 -19.14 -17.51 -5.40
CA SER A 255 -19.02 -16.88 -6.71
C SER A 255 -18.78 -15.37 -6.55
N PRO A 256 -17.55 -14.94 -6.32
CA PRO A 256 -17.23 -13.53 -6.15
C PRO A 256 -17.38 -12.74 -7.45
N ALA A 257 -17.60 -11.44 -7.33
CA ALA A 257 -17.47 -10.51 -8.44
C ALA A 257 -15.99 -10.13 -8.64
N PHE A 258 -15.50 -10.14 -9.87
CA PHE A 258 -14.18 -9.60 -10.16
C PHE A 258 -14.17 -8.08 -9.91
N VAL A 259 -15.20 -7.37 -10.40
CA VAL A 259 -15.44 -5.97 -10.05
C VAL A 259 -16.86 -5.84 -9.51
N ALA A 260 -17.00 -5.33 -8.29
CA ALA A 260 -18.29 -4.95 -7.71
C ALA A 260 -18.35 -3.41 -7.59
N ASN A 261 -19.35 -2.79 -8.23
CA ASN A 261 -19.58 -1.36 -8.20
C ASN A 261 -20.78 -1.02 -7.34
N VAL A 262 -20.57 -0.35 -6.23
CA VAL A 262 -21.62 0.17 -5.35
C VAL A 262 -22.03 1.60 -5.77
N GLY A 263 -21.18 2.26 -6.56
CA GLY A 263 -21.48 3.56 -7.17
C GLY A 263 -22.43 3.46 -8.36
N SER A 264 -22.82 4.61 -8.89
CA SER A 264 -23.67 4.71 -10.09
C SER A 264 -22.89 4.97 -11.38
N ASP A 265 -21.58 5.25 -11.28
CA ASP A 265 -20.75 5.59 -12.42
C ASP A 265 -20.50 4.37 -13.31
N ARG A 266 -20.40 4.61 -14.62
CA ARG A 266 -20.06 3.56 -15.58
C ARG A 266 -18.56 3.26 -15.53
N ILE A 267 -18.23 2.02 -15.21
CA ILE A 267 -16.87 1.46 -15.23
C ILE A 267 -16.65 0.73 -16.55
N ASP A 268 -15.51 0.92 -17.16
CA ASP A 268 -15.10 0.26 -18.42
C ASP A 268 -14.39 -1.08 -18.10
N ILE A 269 -15.16 -2.16 -18.19
CA ILE A 269 -14.65 -3.54 -17.96
C ILE A 269 -14.26 -4.12 -19.32
N GLY A 270 -12.95 -4.13 -19.60
CA GLY A 270 -12.41 -4.78 -20.79
C GLY A 270 -12.21 -6.29 -20.62
N ALA A 271 -11.48 -6.90 -21.57
CA ALA A 271 -11.16 -8.32 -21.51
C ALA A 271 -10.25 -8.63 -20.31
N ASN A 272 -10.72 -9.51 -19.42
CA ASN A 272 -9.98 -10.07 -18.29
C ASN A 272 -10.10 -11.61 -18.35
N LYS A 273 -9.04 -12.33 -17.97
CA LYS A 273 -9.04 -13.78 -17.89
C LYS A 273 -9.47 -14.23 -16.50
N LEU A 274 -10.71 -14.66 -16.36
CA LEU A 274 -11.31 -15.04 -15.08
C LEU A 274 -11.53 -16.55 -15.02
N ALA A 275 -11.19 -17.17 -13.90
CA ALA A 275 -11.47 -18.58 -13.67
C ALA A 275 -12.98 -18.82 -13.61
N PRO A 276 -13.46 -20.05 -13.93
CA PRO A 276 -14.86 -20.42 -13.71
C PRO A 276 -15.31 -20.15 -12.29
N GLY A 277 -16.53 -19.63 -12.11
CA GLY A 277 -17.08 -19.23 -10.81
C GLY A 277 -16.89 -17.75 -10.46
N ILE A 278 -16.04 -17.03 -11.15
CA ILE A 278 -15.89 -15.57 -10.98
C ILE A 278 -16.86 -14.85 -11.92
N ARG A 279 -17.71 -13.99 -11.39
CA ARG A 279 -18.57 -13.08 -12.18
C ARG A 279 -17.74 -11.86 -12.59
N ALA A 280 -17.78 -11.51 -13.88
CA ALA A 280 -16.92 -10.42 -14.39
C ALA A 280 -17.24 -9.06 -13.75
N PHE A 281 -18.53 -8.78 -13.54
CA PHE A 281 -19.02 -7.51 -12.99
C PHE A 281 -20.30 -7.72 -12.20
N GLU A 282 -20.47 -6.92 -11.17
CA GLU A 282 -21.70 -6.82 -10.39
C GLU A 282 -21.98 -5.35 -10.06
N GLN A 283 -23.17 -4.88 -10.40
CA GLN A 283 -23.70 -3.61 -9.92
C GLN A 283 -24.46 -3.85 -8.61
N ARG A 284 -24.09 -3.13 -7.56
CA ARG A 284 -24.72 -3.21 -6.22
C ARG A 284 -25.48 -1.94 -5.86
#